data_41921e76ca93be762e53f51577d96e73
#
_entry.id   41921e76ca93be762e53f51577d96e73
#
_cell.length_a   1.000
_cell.length_b   1.000
_cell.length_c   1.000
_cell.angle_alpha   90.00
_cell.angle_beta   90.00
_cell.angle_gamma   90.00
#
_symmetry.space_group_name_H-M   'P 1'
#
loop_
_entity.id
_entity.type
_entity.pdbx_description
1 polymer ?
#
loop_
_entity_poly.entity_id
_entity_poly.type
_entity_poly.pdbx_seq_one_letter_code
_entity_poly.pdbx_strand_id
1 'polypeptide(L)'
;MSASRAHVAIVGGGSVAVSFLYQLIEALPADAALSVALFEPQPEVGPGTAYQADAASNLLNIPVNRMSAVCSEPNGFLDWLRQRDARFLSDMGMGTIDPGGFAPRPAFGQYLRDLYARALALAARRGITVTRHAERVIGVWPQAEGDAVVAGAEGTRVRAGRVVLCNGNLPSVAFPRLAALPGYFNSPYPVAELNARLAPDDAVCIIGTSLSAIDAIAALQAGGHRGAIHCVSRNGRLPAVRSPHNKGVRLPTLPEPEADGRVTLDGLLDSLRRALRAAGGAEDPNDILGLAGDARVALDEEIGRSHSGPRPWQSVAAATNDRIEHIWHALDADERARFHRDWRTLWMARRATFPMRNALTLQALLRDGRLHVHGGFRSAGYDAAHGEFAVQTRAGELRAPWLINATSFSLDVGTTADPLVRQLCDEGHARAHALGGFDLDFDTGCLRNAEGGRVDAVSVLGSLAAGTYFWTTSMEVNARLAQGQAARLAEQLRAGVSA
;
A
#
# COMPACT_ATOMS: atom_id res chain seq x y z
N MET A 1 -32.05 -1.12 -20.32
CA MET A 1 -31.91 -2.43 -19.64
C MET A 1 -32.17 -2.23 -18.16
N SER A 2 -32.99 -3.06 -17.52
CA SER A 2 -33.20 -2.99 -16.06
C SER A 2 -31.90 -3.37 -15.34
N ALA A 3 -31.54 -2.64 -14.29
CA ALA A 3 -30.39 -2.98 -13.45
C ALA A 3 -30.65 -4.33 -12.73
N SER A 4 -29.67 -5.23 -12.75
CA SER A 4 -29.69 -6.40 -11.89
C SER A 4 -29.56 -5.97 -10.41
N ARG A 5 -30.02 -6.80 -9.47
CA ARG A 5 -29.94 -6.47 -8.05
C ARG A 5 -28.88 -7.31 -7.35
N ALA A 6 -28.17 -6.68 -6.45
CA ALA A 6 -27.25 -7.34 -5.48
C ALA A 6 -27.43 -6.73 -4.09
N HIS A 7 -27.14 -7.50 -3.06
CA HIS A 7 -27.10 -6.96 -1.70
C HIS A 7 -25.85 -6.11 -1.50
N VAL A 8 -24.72 -6.57 -2.05
CA VAL A 8 -23.42 -5.89 -1.94
C VAL A 8 -22.76 -5.85 -3.32
N ALA A 9 -22.22 -4.68 -3.69
CA ALA A 9 -21.28 -4.55 -4.82
C ALA A 9 -19.88 -4.23 -4.29
N ILE A 10 -18.87 -4.94 -4.79
CA ILE A 10 -17.46 -4.69 -4.49
C ILE A 10 -16.81 -4.17 -5.77
N VAL A 11 -16.21 -3.00 -5.73
CA VAL A 11 -15.56 -2.35 -6.87
C VAL A 11 -14.04 -2.48 -6.74
N GLY A 12 -13.44 -3.25 -7.62
CA GLY A 12 -12.04 -3.70 -7.57
C GLY A 12 -11.93 -5.09 -6.94
N GLY A 13 -11.05 -5.92 -7.48
CA GLY A 13 -10.83 -7.32 -7.06
C GLY A 13 -9.43 -7.58 -6.50
N GLY A 14 -8.73 -6.54 -5.99
CA GLY A 14 -7.41 -6.68 -5.40
C GLY A 14 -7.40 -7.28 -4.00
N SER A 15 -6.25 -7.23 -3.34
CA SER A 15 -6.02 -7.86 -2.02
C SER A 15 -7.02 -7.44 -0.94
N VAL A 16 -7.40 -6.16 -0.92
CA VAL A 16 -8.34 -5.62 0.06
C VAL A 16 -9.76 -6.10 -0.21
N ALA A 17 -10.16 -6.20 -1.47
CA ALA A 17 -11.46 -6.72 -1.87
C ALA A 17 -11.63 -8.19 -1.49
N VAL A 18 -10.60 -9.01 -1.71
CA VAL A 18 -10.60 -10.44 -1.32
C VAL A 18 -10.64 -10.58 0.20
N SER A 19 -9.86 -9.77 0.90
CA SER A 19 -9.90 -9.71 2.37
C SER A 19 -11.31 -9.39 2.89
N PHE A 20 -11.93 -8.34 2.34
CA PHE A 20 -13.29 -7.95 2.71
C PHE A 20 -14.33 -9.04 2.37
N LEU A 21 -14.30 -9.56 1.15
CA LEU A 21 -15.24 -10.60 0.70
C LEU A 21 -15.18 -11.84 1.60
N TYR A 22 -13.97 -12.34 1.87
CA TYR A 22 -13.79 -13.52 2.73
C TYR A 22 -14.33 -13.27 4.13
N GLN A 23 -13.94 -12.16 4.75
CA GLN A 23 -14.36 -11.81 6.12
C GLN A 23 -15.86 -11.46 6.22
N LEU A 24 -16.45 -10.90 5.16
CA LEU A 24 -17.91 -10.70 5.09
C LEU A 24 -18.65 -12.04 5.09
N ILE A 25 -18.22 -12.99 4.22
CA ILE A 25 -18.84 -14.31 4.15
C ILE A 25 -18.69 -15.04 5.48
N GLU A 26 -17.56 -14.93 6.16
CA GLU A 26 -17.35 -15.52 7.50
C GLU A 26 -18.29 -14.92 8.55
N ALA A 27 -18.49 -13.60 8.52
CA ALA A 27 -19.34 -12.90 9.50
C ALA A 27 -20.84 -13.14 9.32
N LEU A 28 -21.28 -13.60 8.15
CA LEU A 28 -22.69 -13.88 7.87
C LEU A 28 -23.14 -15.23 8.47
N PRO A 29 -24.42 -15.39 8.83
CA PRO A 29 -24.96 -16.69 9.25
C PRO A 29 -24.92 -17.72 8.09
N ALA A 30 -25.04 -19.00 8.45
CA ALA A 30 -24.88 -20.11 7.50
C ALA A 30 -25.98 -20.18 6.42
N ASP A 31 -27.14 -19.55 6.69
CA ASP A 31 -28.35 -19.53 5.84
C ASP A 31 -28.60 -18.15 5.19
N ALA A 32 -27.61 -17.27 5.18
CA ALA A 32 -27.72 -15.94 4.61
C ALA A 32 -27.93 -16.00 3.10
N ALA A 33 -29.13 -15.75 2.61
CA ALA A 33 -29.43 -15.58 1.19
C ALA A 33 -28.89 -14.22 0.69
N LEU A 34 -27.61 -14.16 0.35
CA LEU A 34 -26.92 -12.94 -0.06
C LEU A 34 -26.44 -13.05 -1.52
N SER A 35 -26.49 -11.94 -2.25
CA SER A 35 -25.87 -11.80 -3.57
C SER A 35 -24.81 -10.70 -3.53
N VAL A 36 -23.61 -11.02 -4.04
CA VAL A 36 -22.47 -10.11 -4.17
C VAL A 36 -22.13 -9.94 -5.65
N ALA A 37 -22.04 -8.69 -6.12
CA ALA A 37 -21.51 -8.35 -7.43
C ALA A 37 -20.06 -7.85 -7.24
N LEU A 38 -19.09 -8.55 -7.82
CA LEU A 38 -17.66 -8.17 -7.79
C LEU A 38 -17.24 -7.66 -9.16
N PHE A 39 -16.79 -6.42 -9.24
CA PHE A 39 -16.27 -5.82 -10.47
C PHE A 39 -14.74 -5.79 -10.45
N GLU A 40 -14.13 -6.53 -11.39
CA GLU A 40 -12.66 -6.56 -11.57
C GLU A 40 -12.33 -6.76 -13.04
N PRO A 41 -11.71 -5.75 -13.71
CA PRO A 41 -11.39 -5.82 -15.14
C PRO A 41 -10.23 -6.79 -15.44
N GLN A 42 -9.32 -7.01 -14.48
CA GLN A 42 -8.19 -7.93 -14.70
C GLN A 42 -8.65 -9.38 -14.73
N PRO A 43 -7.95 -10.27 -15.46
CA PRO A 43 -8.31 -11.69 -15.52
C PRO A 43 -8.33 -12.37 -14.15
N GLU A 44 -7.49 -11.93 -13.24
CA GLU A 44 -7.30 -12.53 -11.92
C GLU A 44 -7.86 -11.64 -10.81
N VAL A 45 -8.57 -12.25 -9.87
CA VAL A 45 -9.01 -11.64 -8.61
C VAL A 45 -8.03 -12.04 -7.50
N GLY A 46 -7.64 -11.07 -6.69
CA GLY A 46 -6.75 -11.24 -5.54
C GLY A 46 -5.48 -10.41 -5.61
N PRO A 47 -4.58 -10.63 -6.56
CA PRO A 47 -3.28 -9.95 -6.59
C PRO A 47 -3.37 -8.42 -6.72
N GLY A 48 -4.31 -7.92 -7.53
CA GLY A 48 -4.33 -6.51 -7.92
C GLY A 48 -2.98 -6.09 -8.52
N THR A 49 -2.66 -4.81 -8.48
CA THR A 49 -1.39 -4.29 -9.03
C THR A 49 -0.18 -4.51 -8.11
N ALA A 50 -0.39 -4.72 -6.81
CA ALA A 50 0.70 -4.81 -5.84
C ALA A 50 1.35 -6.20 -5.75
N TYR A 51 0.60 -7.25 -6.09
CA TYR A 51 0.99 -8.65 -5.92
C TYR A 51 0.79 -9.47 -7.20
N GLN A 52 0.67 -8.80 -8.35
CA GLN A 52 0.55 -9.45 -9.66
C GLN A 52 1.77 -10.33 -9.97
N ALA A 53 1.68 -11.12 -11.03
CA ALA A 53 2.82 -11.86 -11.54
C ALA A 53 3.95 -10.89 -11.88
N ASP A 54 5.14 -11.15 -11.30
CA ASP A 54 6.30 -10.27 -11.40
C ASP A 54 7.58 -11.07 -11.09
N ALA A 55 8.74 -10.42 -11.14
CA ALA A 55 10.01 -11.05 -10.81
C ALA A 55 10.09 -11.45 -9.32
N ALA A 56 10.71 -12.60 -9.03
CA ALA A 56 10.93 -13.08 -7.66
C ALA A 56 11.85 -12.17 -6.82
N SER A 57 12.59 -11.26 -7.47
CA SER A 57 13.36 -10.21 -6.80
C SER A 57 12.51 -9.14 -6.13
N ASN A 58 11.24 -9.00 -6.52
CA ASN A 58 10.29 -8.07 -5.94
C ASN A 58 9.75 -8.60 -4.61
N LEU A 59 10.46 -8.30 -3.51
CA LEU A 59 10.15 -8.83 -2.18
C LEU A 59 9.08 -8.02 -1.45
N LEU A 60 8.35 -8.71 -0.56
CA LEU A 60 7.60 -8.06 0.50
C LEU A 60 8.55 -7.29 1.43
N ASN A 61 8.08 -6.22 2.02
CA ASN A 61 8.81 -5.43 3.02
C ASN A 61 8.34 -5.73 4.47
N ILE A 62 7.45 -6.71 4.61
CA ILE A 62 6.94 -7.21 5.89
C ILE A 62 7.29 -8.70 5.97
N PRO A 63 7.76 -9.20 7.13
CA PRO A 63 8.07 -10.62 7.30
C PRO A 63 6.86 -11.52 7.08
N VAL A 64 7.12 -12.74 6.61
CA VAL A 64 6.09 -13.72 6.25
C VAL A 64 5.09 -13.99 7.39
N ASN A 65 5.58 -14.09 8.63
CA ASN A 65 4.76 -14.32 9.82
C ASN A 65 3.89 -13.13 10.26
N ARG A 66 3.99 -12.00 9.55
CA ARG A 66 3.17 -10.81 9.79
C ARG A 66 2.32 -10.44 8.56
N MET A 67 2.31 -11.29 7.54
CA MET A 67 1.49 -11.10 6.35
C MET A 67 0.26 -11.98 6.42
N SER A 68 -0.91 -11.37 6.45
CA SER A 68 -2.19 -12.05 6.26
C SER A 68 -3.21 -11.08 5.66
N ALA A 69 -4.09 -11.61 4.83
CA ALA A 69 -5.25 -10.89 4.32
C ALA A 69 -6.51 -11.13 5.19
N VAL A 70 -6.42 -11.94 6.24
CA VAL A 70 -7.52 -12.28 7.16
C VAL A 70 -7.10 -11.92 8.57
N CYS A 71 -7.84 -11.03 9.23
CA CYS A 71 -7.46 -10.50 10.54
C CYS A 71 -7.49 -11.58 11.64
N SER A 72 -8.43 -12.52 11.56
CA SER A 72 -8.54 -13.66 12.48
C SER A 72 -7.46 -14.75 12.26
N GLU A 73 -6.75 -14.71 11.12
CA GLU A 73 -5.69 -15.65 10.74
C GLU A 73 -4.34 -14.91 10.63
N PRO A 74 -3.71 -14.42 11.71
CA PRO A 74 -2.53 -13.56 11.64
C PRO A 74 -1.32 -14.21 10.96
N ASN A 75 -1.22 -15.54 10.97
CA ASN A 75 -0.20 -16.32 10.29
C ASN A 75 -0.67 -16.89 8.93
N GLY A 76 -1.81 -16.44 8.40
CA GLY A 76 -2.49 -17.06 7.26
C GLY A 76 -1.59 -17.27 6.04
N PHE A 77 -0.71 -16.33 5.71
CA PHE A 77 0.25 -16.50 4.61
C PHE A 77 1.38 -17.49 4.93
N LEU A 78 1.92 -17.46 6.15
CA LEU A 78 2.95 -18.41 6.59
C LEU A 78 2.42 -19.85 6.57
N ASP A 79 1.21 -20.07 7.07
CA ASP A 79 0.59 -21.38 7.11
C ASP A 79 0.23 -21.88 5.71
N TRP A 80 -0.16 -20.97 4.81
CA TRP A 80 -0.35 -21.28 3.40
C TRP A 80 0.98 -21.66 2.72
N LEU A 81 2.08 -20.94 2.96
CA LEU A 81 3.40 -21.25 2.40
C LEU A 81 3.87 -22.64 2.84
N ARG A 82 3.67 -23.03 4.09
CA ARG A 82 4.04 -24.35 4.64
C ARG A 82 3.35 -25.52 3.94
N GLN A 83 2.25 -25.24 3.23
CA GLN A 83 1.52 -26.25 2.45
C GLN A 83 2.01 -26.34 1.00
N ARG A 84 2.95 -25.50 0.59
CA ARG A 84 3.50 -25.51 -0.78
C ARG A 84 4.61 -26.55 -0.92
N ASP A 85 4.70 -27.14 -2.11
CA ASP A 85 5.76 -28.09 -2.44
C ASP A 85 7.10 -27.39 -2.71
N ALA A 86 8.17 -28.19 -2.75
CA ALA A 86 9.51 -27.69 -2.99
C ALA A 86 9.67 -27.02 -4.37
N ARG A 87 8.88 -27.45 -5.37
CA ARG A 87 8.90 -26.87 -6.71
C ARG A 87 8.39 -25.43 -6.68
N PHE A 88 7.21 -25.21 -6.06
CA PHE A 88 6.66 -23.86 -5.92
C PHE A 88 7.64 -22.92 -5.20
N LEU A 89 8.23 -23.39 -4.09
CA LEU A 89 9.19 -22.57 -3.34
C LEU A 89 10.43 -22.24 -4.19
N SER A 90 10.94 -23.20 -4.95
CA SER A 90 12.06 -23.01 -5.86
C SER A 90 11.73 -22.01 -6.98
N ASP A 91 10.56 -22.15 -7.62
CA ASP A 91 10.11 -21.27 -8.69
C ASP A 91 9.96 -19.81 -8.20
N MET A 92 9.62 -19.63 -6.91
CA MET A 92 9.57 -18.33 -6.23
C MET A 92 10.95 -17.87 -5.69
N GLY A 93 12.04 -18.58 -5.98
CA GLY A 93 13.37 -18.26 -5.46
C GLY A 93 13.49 -18.36 -3.94
N MET A 94 12.65 -19.20 -3.32
CA MET A 94 12.62 -19.48 -1.88
C MET A 94 13.22 -20.87 -1.63
N GLY A 95 14.32 -20.96 -0.87
CA GLY A 95 14.90 -22.26 -0.48
C GLY A 95 14.15 -22.88 0.69
N THR A 96 14.18 -22.21 1.84
CA THR A 96 13.48 -22.61 3.07
C THR A 96 12.53 -21.50 3.52
N ILE A 97 11.46 -21.88 4.19
CA ILE A 97 10.52 -20.93 4.77
C ILE A 97 11.07 -20.42 6.10
N ASP A 98 11.55 -19.18 6.10
CA ASP A 98 11.89 -18.45 7.32
C ASP A 98 10.69 -17.59 7.74
N PRO A 99 10.06 -17.83 8.90
CA PRO A 99 8.94 -17.01 9.38
C PRO A 99 9.28 -15.52 9.54
N GLY A 100 10.52 -15.20 9.88
CA GLY A 100 11.04 -13.83 9.97
C GLY A 100 11.56 -13.27 8.66
N GLY A 101 11.65 -14.10 7.63
CA GLY A 101 12.12 -13.75 6.30
C GLY A 101 11.06 -13.06 5.43
N PHE A 102 11.45 -12.78 4.20
CA PHE A 102 10.64 -12.03 3.24
C PHE A 102 10.39 -12.87 1.99
N ALA A 103 9.13 -13.02 1.63
CA ALA A 103 8.72 -13.73 0.42
C ALA A 103 8.61 -12.76 -0.77
N PRO A 104 8.72 -13.26 -2.02
CA PRO A 104 8.36 -12.50 -3.20
C PRO A 104 6.89 -12.07 -3.18
N ARG A 105 6.60 -10.87 -3.71
CA ARG A 105 5.23 -10.37 -3.85
C ARG A 105 4.33 -11.29 -4.67
N PRO A 106 4.79 -11.91 -5.77
CA PRO A 106 3.98 -12.89 -6.52
C PRO A 106 3.54 -14.10 -5.69
N ALA A 107 4.32 -14.54 -4.69
CA ALA A 107 3.91 -15.61 -3.79
C ALA A 107 2.71 -15.21 -2.92
N PHE A 108 2.68 -13.96 -2.44
CA PHE A 108 1.51 -13.43 -1.74
C PHE A 108 0.31 -13.25 -2.68
N GLY A 109 0.56 -12.89 -3.95
CA GLY A 109 -0.48 -12.86 -4.99
C GLY A 109 -1.15 -14.22 -5.20
N GLN A 110 -0.37 -15.32 -5.18
CA GLN A 110 -0.92 -16.67 -5.26
C GLN A 110 -1.75 -17.03 -4.02
N TYR A 111 -1.28 -16.67 -2.82
CA TYR A 111 -2.07 -16.81 -1.59
C TYR A 111 -3.42 -16.08 -1.68
N LEU A 112 -3.46 -14.89 -2.25
CA LEU A 112 -4.70 -14.12 -2.42
C LEU A 112 -5.66 -14.75 -3.43
N ARG A 113 -5.15 -15.37 -4.51
CA ARG A 113 -5.97 -16.17 -5.44
C ARG A 113 -6.60 -17.37 -4.74
N ASP A 114 -5.80 -18.10 -3.96
CA ASP A 114 -6.30 -19.25 -3.20
C ASP A 114 -7.31 -18.81 -2.11
N LEU A 115 -7.08 -17.65 -1.49
CA LEU A 115 -8.05 -17.06 -0.53
C LEU A 115 -9.37 -16.69 -1.23
N TYR A 116 -9.32 -16.14 -2.43
CA TYR A 116 -10.53 -15.89 -3.22
C TYR A 116 -11.28 -17.18 -3.55
N ALA A 117 -10.56 -18.23 -3.96
CA ALA A 117 -11.17 -19.56 -4.19
C ALA A 117 -11.80 -20.13 -2.89
N ARG A 118 -11.14 -19.97 -1.73
CA ARG A 118 -11.70 -20.32 -0.43
C ARG A 118 -12.98 -19.51 -0.13
N ALA A 119 -12.99 -18.21 -0.44
CA ALA A 119 -14.17 -17.36 -0.27
C ALA A 119 -15.35 -17.85 -1.10
N LEU A 120 -15.13 -18.19 -2.38
CA LEU A 120 -16.16 -18.71 -3.28
C LEU A 120 -16.68 -20.08 -2.79
N ALA A 121 -15.81 -20.97 -2.35
CA ALA A 121 -16.20 -22.27 -1.81
C ALA A 121 -17.01 -22.12 -0.50
N LEU A 122 -16.66 -21.15 0.36
CA LEU A 122 -17.42 -20.86 1.56
C LEU A 122 -18.78 -20.23 1.23
N ALA A 123 -18.83 -19.31 0.27
CA ALA A 123 -20.05 -18.69 -0.23
C ALA A 123 -21.04 -19.76 -0.74
N ALA A 124 -20.57 -20.67 -1.59
CA ALA A 124 -21.39 -21.76 -2.14
C ALA A 124 -22.01 -22.64 -1.04
N ARG A 125 -21.23 -22.98 0.00
CA ARG A 125 -21.73 -23.76 1.15
C ARG A 125 -22.80 -23.03 1.97
N ARG A 126 -22.80 -21.69 1.92
CA ARG A 126 -23.75 -20.84 2.67
C ARG A 126 -24.89 -20.30 1.81
N GLY A 127 -25.03 -20.75 0.55
CA GLY A 127 -26.07 -20.25 -0.36
C GLY A 127 -25.86 -18.82 -0.83
N ILE A 128 -24.66 -18.27 -0.66
CA ILE A 128 -24.30 -16.93 -1.09
C ILE A 128 -23.84 -16.97 -2.55
N THR A 129 -24.44 -16.12 -3.40
CA THR A 129 -24.06 -15.99 -4.80
C THR A 129 -23.04 -14.86 -4.97
N VAL A 130 -21.88 -15.17 -5.53
CA VAL A 130 -20.87 -14.17 -5.92
C VAL A 130 -20.77 -14.15 -7.44
N THR A 131 -21.18 -13.04 -8.05
CA THR A 131 -21.11 -12.84 -9.51
C THR A 131 -19.96 -11.89 -9.83
N ARG A 132 -18.98 -12.35 -10.62
CA ARG A 132 -17.90 -11.51 -11.13
C ARG A 132 -18.31 -10.83 -12.45
N HIS A 133 -18.09 -9.52 -12.52
CA HIS A 133 -18.17 -8.72 -13.73
C HIS A 133 -16.74 -8.33 -14.14
N ALA A 134 -16.28 -8.83 -15.31
CA ALA A 134 -14.91 -8.61 -15.80
C ALA A 134 -14.79 -7.25 -16.50
N GLU A 135 -15.20 -6.17 -15.85
CA GLU A 135 -15.20 -4.83 -16.40
C GLU A 135 -14.85 -3.77 -15.34
N ARG A 136 -14.42 -2.62 -15.83
CA ARG A 136 -14.13 -1.45 -14.97
C ARG A 136 -15.43 -0.73 -14.62
N VAL A 137 -15.60 -0.37 -13.36
CA VAL A 137 -16.67 0.54 -12.93
C VAL A 137 -16.29 1.97 -13.30
N ILE A 138 -17.23 2.68 -13.92
CA ILE A 138 -17.09 4.07 -14.37
C ILE A 138 -17.94 5.06 -13.59
N GLY A 139 -18.89 4.56 -12.78
CA GLY A 139 -19.71 5.42 -11.93
C GLY A 139 -20.49 4.64 -10.88
N VAL A 140 -20.76 5.33 -9.77
CA VAL A 140 -21.59 4.87 -8.64
C VAL A 140 -22.49 6.01 -8.21
N TRP A 141 -23.80 5.79 -8.29
CA TRP A 141 -24.85 6.78 -7.96
C TRP A 141 -25.64 6.35 -6.75
N PRO A 142 -25.38 6.93 -5.56
CA PRO A 142 -26.21 6.75 -4.37
C PRO A 142 -27.66 7.19 -4.66
N GLN A 143 -28.63 6.43 -4.15
CA GLN A 143 -30.07 6.68 -4.35
C GLN A 143 -30.71 7.14 -3.03
N ALA A 144 -31.84 7.82 -3.15
CA ALA A 144 -32.57 8.31 -1.98
C ALA A 144 -33.06 7.19 -1.04
N GLU A 145 -33.29 5.99 -1.58
CA GLU A 145 -33.73 4.80 -0.81
C GLU A 145 -32.58 4.12 -0.04
N GLY A 146 -31.35 4.69 -0.06
CA GLY A 146 -30.24 4.19 0.73
C GLY A 146 -29.44 3.04 0.08
N ASP A 147 -29.68 2.78 -1.21
CA ASP A 147 -28.87 1.90 -2.05
C ASP A 147 -28.05 2.71 -3.09
N ALA A 148 -27.37 2.06 -4.01
CA ALA A 148 -26.64 2.73 -5.09
C ALA A 148 -26.71 1.93 -6.39
N VAL A 149 -26.59 2.65 -7.52
CA VAL A 149 -26.45 2.06 -8.86
C VAL A 149 -24.97 2.09 -9.24
N VAL A 150 -24.42 0.93 -9.58
CA VAL A 150 -23.06 0.75 -10.08
C VAL A 150 -23.12 0.52 -11.59
N ALA A 151 -22.32 1.26 -12.36
CA ALA A 151 -22.23 1.07 -13.80
C ALA A 151 -20.81 0.70 -14.24
N GLY A 152 -20.71 -0.37 -14.99
CA GLY A 152 -19.51 -0.82 -15.68
C GLY A 152 -19.34 -0.17 -17.05
N ALA A 153 -18.11 -0.16 -17.55
CA ALA A 153 -17.74 0.44 -18.82
C ALA A 153 -18.34 -0.30 -20.03
N GLU A 154 -18.68 -1.58 -19.89
CA GLU A 154 -19.26 -2.42 -20.96
C GLU A 154 -20.81 -2.45 -20.90
N GLY A 155 -21.38 -1.62 -20.03
CA GLY A 155 -22.83 -1.43 -19.95
C GLY A 155 -23.55 -2.20 -18.86
N THR A 156 -22.86 -3.00 -18.04
CA THR A 156 -23.47 -3.63 -16.88
C THR A 156 -23.98 -2.57 -15.90
N ARG A 157 -25.20 -2.78 -15.39
CA ARG A 157 -25.76 -1.97 -14.31
C ARG A 157 -26.25 -2.86 -13.20
N VAL A 158 -25.78 -2.59 -11.97
CA VAL A 158 -26.18 -3.30 -10.77
C VAL A 158 -26.69 -2.30 -9.73
N ARG A 159 -27.89 -2.52 -9.23
CA ARG A 159 -28.41 -1.81 -8.06
C ARG A 159 -28.04 -2.60 -6.81
N ALA A 160 -27.25 -2.02 -5.93
CA ALA A 160 -26.72 -2.68 -4.74
C ALA A 160 -27.13 -1.97 -3.46
N GLY A 161 -27.55 -2.74 -2.44
CA GLY A 161 -27.86 -2.18 -1.13
C GLY A 161 -26.67 -1.53 -0.45
N ARG A 162 -25.46 -2.02 -0.72
CA ARG A 162 -24.19 -1.42 -0.27
C ARG A 162 -23.12 -1.58 -1.34
N VAL A 163 -22.28 -0.57 -1.47
CA VAL A 163 -21.11 -0.56 -2.37
C VAL A 163 -19.85 -0.38 -1.56
N VAL A 164 -18.85 -1.23 -1.79
CA VAL A 164 -17.53 -1.13 -1.16
C VAL A 164 -16.49 -0.86 -2.24
N LEU A 165 -15.90 0.34 -2.19
CA LEU A 165 -14.87 0.74 -3.13
C LEU A 165 -13.50 0.21 -2.68
N CYS A 166 -12.94 -0.72 -3.45
CA CYS A 166 -11.61 -1.31 -3.28
C CYS A 166 -10.77 -1.09 -4.55
N ASN A 167 -10.97 0.03 -5.23
CA ASN A 167 -10.42 0.30 -6.57
C ASN A 167 -8.90 0.56 -6.61
N GLY A 168 -8.20 0.40 -5.48
CA GLY A 168 -6.73 0.36 -5.42
C GLY A 168 -6.06 1.73 -5.53
N ASN A 169 -4.86 1.73 -6.12
CA ASN A 169 -4.02 2.91 -6.24
C ASN A 169 -4.36 3.70 -7.51
N LEU A 170 -4.43 5.04 -7.39
CA LEU A 170 -4.47 5.91 -8.57
C LEU A 170 -3.07 6.02 -9.20
N PRO A 171 -2.95 6.04 -10.53
CA PRO A 171 -1.67 6.27 -11.19
C PRO A 171 -0.99 7.56 -10.72
N SER A 172 0.33 7.56 -10.68
CA SER A 172 1.08 8.79 -10.38
C SER A 172 0.82 9.85 -11.45
N VAL A 173 0.58 11.06 -11.01
CA VAL A 173 0.44 12.26 -11.88
C VAL A 173 1.64 13.21 -11.72
N ALA A 174 2.76 12.74 -11.16
CA ALA A 174 3.92 13.57 -10.86
C ALA A 174 4.59 14.16 -12.12
N PHE A 175 4.58 13.40 -13.24
CA PHE A 175 5.26 13.81 -14.48
C PHE A 175 4.37 13.60 -15.71
N PRO A 176 3.23 14.30 -15.84
CA PRO A 176 2.24 14.05 -16.90
C PRO A 176 2.80 14.32 -18.30
N ARG A 177 3.74 15.27 -18.44
CA ARG A 177 4.38 15.60 -19.71
C ARG A 177 5.35 14.54 -20.21
N LEU A 178 5.79 13.63 -19.33
CA LEU A 178 6.74 12.56 -19.66
C LEU A 178 6.01 11.22 -19.96
N ALA A 179 4.74 11.09 -19.61
CA ALA A 179 4.00 9.83 -19.62
C ALA A 179 3.96 9.11 -20.97
N ALA A 180 3.96 9.85 -22.08
CA ALA A 180 3.91 9.31 -23.44
C ALA A 180 5.29 9.15 -24.09
N LEU A 181 6.38 9.54 -23.40
CA LEU A 181 7.71 9.51 -24.01
C LEU A 181 8.34 8.10 -23.96
N PRO A 182 9.04 7.69 -25.03
CA PRO A 182 9.79 6.45 -25.01
C PRO A 182 10.86 6.49 -23.90
N GLY A 183 11.05 5.39 -23.20
CA GLY A 183 12.02 5.33 -22.09
C GLY A 183 11.50 5.82 -20.73
N TYR A 184 10.26 6.34 -20.65
CA TYR A 184 9.64 6.68 -19.38
C TYR A 184 8.83 5.54 -18.82
N PHE A 185 8.97 5.28 -17.52
CA PHE A 185 8.11 4.39 -16.73
C PHE A 185 7.41 5.20 -15.65
N ASN A 186 6.08 5.27 -15.70
CA ASN A 186 5.29 5.99 -14.68
C ASN A 186 5.23 5.25 -13.32
N SER A 187 5.65 4.00 -13.31
CA SER A 187 5.77 3.14 -12.12
C SER A 187 6.87 2.12 -12.38
N PRO A 188 7.64 1.67 -11.37
CA PRO A 188 8.56 0.55 -11.56
C PRO A 188 7.85 -0.80 -11.70
N TYR A 189 6.54 -0.88 -11.48
CA TYR A 189 5.79 -2.13 -11.46
C TYR A 189 4.96 -2.34 -12.73
N PRO A 190 4.94 -3.60 -13.25
CA PRO A 190 5.71 -4.75 -12.79
C PRO A 190 7.20 -4.58 -13.07
N VAL A 191 8.07 -4.94 -12.11
CA VAL A 191 9.52 -4.77 -12.26
C VAL A 191 10.12 -5.65 -13.38
N ALA A 192 9.43 -6.70 -13.78
CA ALA A 192 9.82 -7.54 -14.91
C ALA A 192 9.88 -6.76 -16.24
N GLU A 193 9.06 -5.73 -16.42
CA GLU A 193 9.09 -4.88 -17.61
C GLU A 193 10.37 -4.05 -17.72
N LEU A 194 10.98 -3.69 -16.60
CA LEU A 194 12.26 -2.98 -16.61
C LEU A 194 13.33 -3.82 -17.32
N ASN A 195 13.45 -5.09 -16.90
CA ASN A 195 14.42 -6.01 -17.47
C ASN A 195 14.10 -6.40 -18.94
N ALA A 196 12.84 -6.32 -19.35
CA ALA A 196 12.44 -6.61 -20.72
C ALA A 196 12.74 -5.47 -21.69
N ARG A 197 12.84 -4.22 -21.19
CA ARG A 197 12.97 -3.02 -22.04
C ARG A 197 14.34 -2.36 -21.99
N LEU A 198 15.01 -2.37 -20.83
CA LEU A 198 16.33 -1.76 -20.66
C LEU A 198 17.41 -2.72 -21.18
N ALA A 199 18.33 -2.20 -21.99
CA ALA A 199 19.53 -2.97 -22.30
C ALA A 199 20.45 -3.05 -21.06
N PRO A 200 21.25 -4.12 -20.92
CA PRO A 200 22.06 -4.34 -19.72
C PRO A 200 23.03 -3.21 -19.36
N ASP A 201 23.49 -2.44 -20.34
CA ASP A 201 24.48 -1.38 -20.15
C ASP A 201 23.91 0.03 -20.21
N ASP A 202 22.58 0.17 -20.37
CA ASP A 202 21.93 1.48 -20.41
C ASP A 202 22.07 2.21 -19.06
N ALA A 203 22.29 3.53 -19.11
CA ALA A 203 22.15 4.34 -17.91
C ALA A 203 20.66 4.57 -17.58
N VAL A 204 20.30 4.60 -16.30
CA VAL A 204 18.93 4.83 -15.85
C VAL A 204 18.87 5.85 -14.71
N CYS A 205 17.92 6.77 -14.79
CA CYS A 205 17.53 7.63 -13.67
C CYS A 205 16.26 7.10 -13.01
N ILE A 206 16.25 7.03 -11.67
CA ILE A 206 15.11 6.64 -10.85
C ILE A 206 14.74 7.84 -9.96
N ILE A 207 13.54 8.39 -10.12
CA ILE A 207 13.05 9.44 -9.21
C ILE A 207 12.40 8.79 -8.01
N GLY A 208 13.06 8.87 -6.88
CA GLY A 208 12.73 8.21 -5.62
C GLY A 208 13.93 7.47 -5.06
N THR A 209 13.99 7.32 -3.73
CA THR A 209 15.03 6.57 -3.01
C THR A 209 14.42 5.66 -1.95
N SER A 210 13.09 5.45 -1.99
CA SER A 210 12.35 4.61 -1.05
C SER A 210 12.13 3.19 -1.60
N LEU A 211 11.20 2.44 -1.02
CA LEU A 211 11.00 1.02 -1.31
C LEU A 211 10.81 0.72 -2.79
N SER A 212 10.02 1.52 -3.51
CA SER A 212 9.79 1.30 -4.96
C SER A 212 11.06 1.48 -5.80
N ALA A 213 11.96 2.40 -5.40
CA ALA A 213 13.26 2.54 -6.04
C ALA A 213 14.17 1.35 -5.72
N ILE A 214 14.13 0.85 -4.48
CA ILE A 214 14.88 -0.34 -4.07
C ILE A 214 14.41 -1.58 -4.85
N ASP A 215 13.10 -1.74 -5.04
CA ASP A 215 12.53 -2.84 -5.82
C ASP A 215 13.01 -2.78 -7.28
N ALA A 216 13.03 -1.57 -7.89
CA ALA A 216 13.56 -1.36 -9.25
C ALA A 216 15.06 -1.71 -9.34
N ILE A 217 15.87 -1.23 -8.39
CA ILE A 217 17.33 -1.53 -8.36
C ILE A 217 17.57 -3.03 -8.21
N ALA A 218 16.86 -3.68 -7.28
CA ALA A 218 16.99 -5.11 -7.04
C ALA A 218 16.59 -5.93 -8.28
N ALA A 219 15.55 -5.50 -9.00
CA ALA A 219 15.11 -6.15 -10.23
C ALA A 219 16.12 -5.98 -11.36
N LEU A 220 16.63 -4.76 -11.59
CA LEU A 220 17.68 -4.49 -12.58
C LEU A 220 18.93 -5.33 -12.30
N GLN A 221 19.38 -5.37 -11.03
CA GLN A 221 20.52 -6.19 -10.65
C GLN A 221 20.27 -7.69 -10.87
N ALA A 222 19.08 -8.20 -10.51
CA ALA A 222 18.72 -9.60 -10.73
C ALA A 222 18.61 -9.94 -12.23
N GLY A 223 18.23 -8.98 -13.07
CA GLY A 223 18.16 -9.08 -14.53
C GLY A 223 19.53 -8.94 -15.23
N GLY A 224 20.62 -8.77 -14.48
CA GLY A 224 21.97 -8.67 -15.05
C GLY A 224 22.33 -7.28 -15.58
N HIS A 225 21.61 -6.24 -15.19
CA HIS A 225 21.91 -4.86 -15.57
C HIS A 225 23.31 -4.45 -15.05
N ARG A 226 24.10 -3.76 -15.86
CA ARG A 226 25.46 -3.34 -15.59
C ARG A 226 25.69 -1.82 -15.71
N GLY A 227 24.77 -1.12 -16.36
CA GLY A 227 24.81 0.31 -16.55
C GLY A 227 24.72 1.11 -15.25
N ALA A 228 25.01 2.41 -15.33
CA ALA A 228 24.89 3.31 -14.18
C ALA A 228 23.44 3.53 -13.77
N ILE A 229 23.17 3.47 -12.47
CA ILE A 229 21.85 3.70 -11.86
C ILE A 229 21.94 4.98 -11.01
N HIS A 230 21.18 6.01 -11.37
CA HIS A 230 21.11 7.27 -10.64
C HIS A 230 19.76 7.37 -9.92
N CYS A 231 19.74 7.22 -8.59
CA CYS A 231 18.56 7.45 -7.76
C CYS A 231 18.54 8.88 -7.24
N VAL A 232 17.43 9.56 -7.43
CA VAL A 232 17.31 10.99 -7.10
C VAL A 232 16.09 11.25 -6.23
N SER A 233 16.27 11.95 -5.11
CA SER A 233 15.16 12.41 -4.29
C SER A 233 15.42 13.79 -3.68
N ARG A 234 14.44 14.35 -2.97
CA ARG A 234 14.62 15.65 -2.30
C ARG A 234 15.79 15.67 -1.32
N ASN A 235 15.99 14.58 -0.59
CA ASN A 235 16.96 14.50 0.50
C ASN A 235 18.08 13.49 0.27
N GLY A 236 18.03 12.66 -0.78
CA GLY A 236 19.04 11.61 -1.05
C GLY A 236 19.11 10.53 0.03
N ARG A 237 18.06 10.33 0.82
CA ARG A 237 18.03 9.33 1.90
C ARG A 237 17.46 8.01 1.43
N LEU A 238 18.12 6.92 1.82
CA LEU A 238 17.59 5.58 1.76
C LEU A 238 16.75 5.28 3.02
N PRO A 239 15.78 4.35 2.95
CA PRO A 239 15.05 3.87 4.14
C PRO A 239 15.96 3.15 5.14
N ALA A 240 15.45 2.93 6.34
CA ALA A 240 16.14 2.14 7.35
C ALA A 240 16.19 0.66 6.98
N VAL A 241 17.31 0.02 7.26
CA VAL A 241 17.47 -1.44 7.12
C VAL A 241 16.81 -2.13 8.31
N ARG A 242 15.98 -3.15 8.05
CA ARG A 242 15.32 -3.91 9.10
C ARG A 242 16.29 -4.84 9.79
N SER A 243 16.38 -4.75 11.11
CA SER A 243 17.13 -5.73 11.89
C SER A 243 16.38 -7.06 11.96
N PRO A 244 17.03 -8.20 11.64
CA PRO A 244 16.45 -9.54 11.81
C PRO A 244 16.31 -9.94 13.29
N HIS A 245 16.94 -9.21 14.20
CA HIS A 245 16.95 -9.48 15.64
C HIS A 245 15.80 -8.80 16.39
N ASN A 246 14.95 -8.04 15.69
CA ASN A 246 13.84 -7.31 16.30
C ASN A 246 12.81 -8.27 16.90
N LYS A 247 12.40 -7.99 18.14
CA LYS A 247 11.32 -8.69 18.83
C LYS A 247 10.04 -7.87 18.79
N GLY A 248 8.90 -8.53 18.76
CA GLY A 248 7.61 -7.86 18.89
C GLY A 248 7.50 -7.18 20.27
N VAL A 249 6.96 -5.96 20.28
CA VAL A 249 6.60 -5.25 21.52
C VAL A 249 5.13 -4.93 21.49
N ARG A 250 4.49 -4.85 22.66
CA ARG A 250 3.14 -4.30 22.81
C ARG A 250 3.27 -2.86 23.29
N LEU A 251 2.56 -1.97 22.63
CA LEU A 251 2.46 -0.60 23.09
C LEU A 251 1.40 -0.49 24.19
N PRO A 252 1.62 0.39 25.21
CA PRO A 252 0.53 0.81 26.09
C PRO A 252 -0.59 1.47 25.26
N THR A 253 -1.72 1.77 25.90
CA THR A 253 -2.79 2.49 25.24
C THR A 253 -2.27 3.82 24.71
N LEU A 254 -2.31 4.00 23.41
CA LEU A 254 -1.92 5.23 22.71
C LEU A 254 -3.09 5.72 21.87
N PRO A 255 -3.23 7.02 21.71
CA PRO A 255 -2.52 8.10 22.40
C PRO A 255 -3.08 8.34 23.81
N GLU A 256 -2.23 8.85 24.69
CA GLU A 256 -2.69 9.35 25.99
C GLU A 256 -3.13 10.81 25.82
N PRO A 257 -4.40 11.16 26.14
CA PRO A 257 -4.84 12.54 26.07
C PRO A 257 -4.16 13.41 27.15
N GLU A 258 -3.96 14.67 26.85
CA GLU A 258 -3.52 15.68 27.79
C GLU A 258 -4.62 16.01 28.83
N ALA A 259 -4.31 16.84 29.82
CA ALA A 259 -5.24 17.20 30.89
C ALA A 259 -6.54 17.87 30.37
N ASP A 260 -6.50 18.50 29.20
CA ASP A 260 -7.64 19.11 28.51
C ASP A 260 -8.40 18.12 27.57
N GLY A 261 -7.98 16.85 27.55
CA GLY A 261 -8.57 15.81 26.71
C GLY A 261 -8.04 15.78 25.27
N ARG A 262 -7.15 16.70 24.86
CA ARG A 262 -6.54 16.72 23.52
C ARG A 262 -5.42 15.71 23.41
N VAL A 263 -5.25 15.19 22.20
CA VAL A 263 -4.10 14.37 21.83
C VAL A 263 -3.21 15.18 20.91
N THR A 264 -1.99 15.43 21.35
CA THR A 264 -0.99 16.19 20.60
C THR A 264 0.07 15.26 20.01
N LEU A 265 0.74 15.73 18.97
CA LEU A 265 1.87 15.02 18.35
C LEU A 265 3.05 14.92 19.34
N ASP A 266 3.27 15.94 20.17
CA ASP A 266 4.34 15.92 21.18
C ASP A 266 4.04 14.89 22.27
N GLY A 267 2.80 14.81 22.77
CA GLY A 267 2.36 13.78 23.71
C GLY A 267 2.48 12.35 23.14
N LEU A 268 2.15 12.20 21.85
CA LEU A 268 2.37 10.92 21.14
C LEU A 268 3.86 10.56 21.07
N LEU A 269 4.73 11.52 20.71
CA LEU A 269 6.17 11.28 20.64
C LEU A 269 6.74 10.92 22.01
N ASP A 270 6.29 11.57 23.09
CA ASP A 270 6.70 11.22 24.44
C ASP A 270 6.23 9.84 24.87
N SER A 271 5.03 9.43 24.46
CA SER A 271 4.53 8.07 24.69
C SER A 271 5.39 7.03 23.95
N LEU A 272 5.78 7.32 22.70
CA LEU A 272 6.69 6.46 21.94
C LEU A 272 8.09 6.38 22.55
N ARG A 273 8.62 7.49 23.10
CA ARG A 273 9.89 7.50 23.84
C ARG A 273 9.81 6.63 25.11
N ARG A 274 8.72 6.74 25.88
CA ARG A 274 8.50 5.85 27.04
C ARG A 274 8.45 4.38 26.62
N ALA A 275 7.73 4.07 25.55
CA ALA A 275 7.67 2.70 25.01
C ALA A 275 9.05 2.20 24.53
N LEU A 276 9.85 3.08 23.93
CA LEU A 276 11.22 2.75 23.52
C LEU A 276 12.10 2.39 24.73
N ARG A 277 12.09 3.19 25.79
CA ARG A 277 12.80 2.90 27.04
C ARG A 277 12.33 1.59 27.67
N ALA A 278 11.02 1.35 27.71
CA ALA A 278 10.45 0.10 28.23
C ALA A 278 10.86 -1.14 27.40
N ALA A 279 11.10 -0.96 26.11
CA ALA A 279 11.62 -2.00 25.22
C ALA A 279 13.16 -2.18 25.31
N GLY A 280 13.83 -1.49 26.25
CA GLY A 280 15.29 -1.54 26.42
C GLY A 280 16.06 -0.75 25.35
N GLY A 281 15.40 0.15 24.63
CA GLY A 281 16.02 0.98 23.60
C GLY A 281 16.59 2.28 24.16
N ALA A 282 17.72 2.71 23.61
CA ALA A 282 18.28 4.03 23.83
C ALA A 282 17.64 5.07 22.89
N GLU A 283 17.54 6.30 23.36
CA GLU A 283 17.16 7.44 22.53
C GLU A 283 18.39 7.98 21.78
N ASP A 284 18.96 7.17 20.89
CA ASP A 284 20.05 7.59 19.99
C ASP A 284 19.45 8.25 18.74
N PRO A 285 19.57 9.59 18.57
CA PRO A 285 19.06 10.28 17.40
C PRO A 285 19.67 9.74 16.10
N ASN A 286 20.92 9.34 16.08
CA ASN A 286 21.59 8.82 14.90
C ASN A 286 21.03 7.45 14.49
N ASP A 287 20.60 6.64 15.46
CA ASP A 287 19.94 5.37 15.19
C ASP A 287 18.48 5.57 14.73
N ILE A 288 17.73 6.44 15.42
CA ILE A 288 16.31 6.65 15.14
C ILE A 288 16.12 7.46 13.84
N LEU A 289 16.85 8.57 13.69
CA LEU A 289 16.68 9.47 12.55
C LEU A 289 17.53 9.05 11.33
N GLY A 290 18.57 8.23 11.55
CA GLY A 290 19.55 7.82 10.55
C GLY A 290 20.53 8.94 10.21
N LEU A 291 21.66 8.57 9.66
CA LEU A 291 22.68 9.52 9.23
C LEU A 291 22.21 10.33 8.00
N ALA A 292 22.61 11.58 7.96
CA ALA A 292 22.46 12.44 6.78
C ALA A 292 23.78 12.48 6.01
N GLY A 293 23.73 12.87 4.72
CA GLY A 293 24.93 13.06 3.89
C GLY A 293 25.13 11.92 2.89
N ASP A 294 26.33 11.36 2.85
CA ASP A 294 26.70 10.33 1.87
C ASP A 294 25.88 9.05 2.08
N ALA A 295 25.17 8.62 1.04
CA ALA A 295 24.26 7.47 1.11
C ALA A 295 24.99 6.15 1.36
N ARG A 296 26.24 6.00 0.91
CA ARG A 296 27.05 4.82 1.13
C ARG A 296 27.42 4.70 2.61
N VAL A 297 27.89 5.80 3.20
CA VAL A 297 28.26 5.86 4.63
C VAL A 297 26.99 5.58 5.48
N ALA A 298 25.88 6.21 5.14
CA ALA A 298 24.61 6.00 5.85
C ALA A 298 24.12 4.55 5.75
N LEU A 299 24.23 3.92 4.57
CA LEU A 299 23.80 2.52 4.38
C LEU A 299 24.74 1.54 5.10
N ASP A 300 26.07 1.78 5.06
CA ASP A 300 27.04 0.96 5.77
C ASP A 300 26.74 0.95 7.31
N GLU A 301 26.41 2.11 7.87
CA GLU A 301 26.01 2.26 9.26
C GLU A 301 24.69 1.54 9.57
N GLU A 302 23.68 1.72 8.72
CA GLU A 302 22.36 1.04 8.84
C GLU A 302 22.52 -0.49 8.84
N ILE A 303 23.33 -1.03 7.93
CA ILE A 303 23.64 -2.46 7.85
C ILE A 303 24.37 -2.92 9.14
N GLY A 304 25.41 -2.19 9.55
CA GLY A 304 26.19 -2.50 10.74
C GLY A 304 25.31 -2.58 12.00
N ARG A 305 24.49 -1.56 12.26
CA ARG A 305 23.56 -1.52 13.40
C ARG A 305 22.52 -2.64 13.34
N SER A 306 21.95 -2.88 12.16
CA SER A 306 20.93 -3.91 12.00
C SER A 306 21.47 -5.33 12.11
N HIS A 307 22.74 -5.54 11.74
CA HIS A 307 23.42 -6.83 11.88
C HIS A 307 23.85 -7.10 13.32
N SER A 308 24.29 -6.07 14.05
CA SER A 308 24.84 -6.19 15.40
C SER A 308 23.81 -6.55 16.47
N GLY A 309 22.51 -6.32 16.24
CA GLY A 309 21.50 -6.64 17.24
C GLY A 309 20.11 -6.06 16.96
N PRO A 310 19.21 -6.18 17.94
CA PRO A 310 17.88 -5.61 17.82
C PRO A 310 17.93 -4.07 17.81
N ARG A 311 16.99 -3.50 17.08
CA ARG A 311 16.76 -2.03 17.06
C ARG A 311 15.37 -1.76 17.66
N PRO A 312 15.26 -1.58 18.97
CA PRO A 312 13.98 -1.50 19.69
C PRO A 312 13.03 -0.42 19.13
N TRP A 313 13.56 0.69 18.63
CA TRP A 313 12.75 1.72 18.00
C TRP A 313 11.97 1.22 16.74
N GLN A 314 12.55 0.28 15.97
CA GLN A 314 11.84 -0.34 14.84
C GLN A 314 10.67 -1.20 15.34
N SER A 315 10.86 -1.90 16.47
CA SER A 315 9.80 -2.70 17.09
C SER A 315 8.66 -1.81 17.62
N VAL A 316 9.00 -0.71 18.29
CA VAL A 316 8.03 0.29 18.79
C VAL A 316 7.27 0.93 17.63
N ALA A 317 7.99 1.38 16.58
CA ALA A 317 7.37 1.95 15.38
C ALA A 317 6.48 0.93 14.66
N ALA A 318 6.87 -0.36 14.60
CA ALA A 318 6.06 -1.41 14.01
C ALA A 318 4.79 -1.70 14.82
N ALA A 319 4.87 -1.66 16.14
CA ALA A 319 3.74 -1.92 17.03
C ALA A 319 2.64 -0.85 16.97
N THR A 320 2.94 0.36 16.41
CA THR A 320 1.89 1.34 16.13
C THR A 320 0.84 0.82 15.16
N ASN A 321 1.17 -0.16 14.31
CA ASN A 321 0.21 -0.75 13.37
C ASN A 321 -1.02 -1.33 14.05
N ASP A 322 -0.91 -1.81 15.28
CA ASP A 322 -2.02 -2.45 15.99
C ASP A 322 -3.22 -1.50 16.15
N ARG A 323 -2.97 -0.18 16.13
CA ARG A 323 -3.98 0.86 16.35
C ARG A 323 -3.71 2.15 15.56
N ILE A 324 -2.98 2.10 14.47
CA ILE A 324 -2.49 3.29 13.76
C ILE A 324 -3.62 4.21 13.29
N GLU A 325 -4.76 3.64 12.87
CA GLU A 325 -5.94 4.40 12.46
C GLU A 325 -6.57 5.16 13.63
N HIS A 326 -6.60 4.58 14.81
CA HIS A 326 -7.12 5.24 16.03
C HIS A 326 -6.16 6.31 16.53
N ILE A 327 -4.85 6.04 16.50
CA ILE A 327 -3.82 7.04 16.83
C ILE A 327 -3.97 8.26 15.89
N TRP A 328 -4.13 8.01 14.59
CA TRP A 328 -4.30 9.07 13.61
C TRP A 328 -5.59 9.85 13.80
N HIS A 329 -6.69 9.16 14.06
CA HIS A 329 -8.00 9.78 14.28
C HIS A 329 -8.05 10.64 15.55
N ALA A 330 -7.32 10.27 16.59
CA ALA A 330 -7.28 11.00 17.86
C ALA A 330 -6.53 12.35 17.74
N LEU A 331 -5.60 12.49 16.79
CA LEU A 331 -4.98 13.79 16.48
C LEU A 331 -6.01 14.72 15.79
N ASP A 332 -6.08 15.97 16.18
CA ASP A 332 -6.90 16.96 15.48
C ASP A 332 -6.32 17.33 14.09
N ALA A 333 -7.04 18.16 13.35
CA ALA A 333 -6.66 18.52 11.99
C ALA A 333 -5.29 19.26 11.93
N ASP A 334 -5.01 20.11 12.92
CA ASP A 334 -3.79 20.92 12.97
C ASP A 334 -2.58 20.03 13.29
N GLU A 335 -2.71 19.10 14.22
CA GLU A 335 -1.66 18.14 14.57
C GLU A 335 -1.38 17.15 13.41
N ARG A 336 -2.42 16.72 12.70
CA ARG A 336 -2.24 15.92 11.47
C ARG A 336 -1.54 16.70 10.36
N ALA A 337 -1.90 17.98 10.17
CA ALA A 337 -1.23 18.86 9.21
C ALA A 337 0.23 19.11 9.61
N ARG A 338 0.52 19.31 10.92
CA ARG A 338 1.87 19.43 11.48
C ARG A 338 2.70 18.18 11.20
N PHE A 339 2.12 16.99 11.43
CA PHE A 339 2.79 15.73 11.12
C PHE A 339 3.14 15.64 9.62
N HIS A 340 2.21 15.96 8.73
CA HIS A 340 2.44 15.93 7.27
C HIS A 340 3.54 16.88 6.83
N ARG A 341 3.59 18.08 7.38
CA ARG A 341 4.59 19.11 7.05
C ARG A 341 5.97 18.73 7.57
N ASP A 342 6.08 18.32 8.84
CA ASP A 342 7.34 18.29 9.56
C ASP A 342 7.92 16.87 9.71
N TRP A 343 7.07 15.83 9.77
CA TRP A 343 7.47 14.48 10.17
C TRP A 343 7.23 13.38 9.12
N ARG A 344 6.28 13.57 8.21
CA ARG A 344 5.87 12.52 7.28
C ARG A 344 7.03 11.95 6.47
N THR A 345 7.90 12.78 5.95
CA THR A 345 9.05 12.33 5.12
C THR A 345 10.00 11.47 5.94
N LEU A 346 10.29 11.88 7.17
CA LEU A 346 11.14 11.11 8.07
C LEU A 346 10.46 9.80 8.51
N TRP A 347 9.19 9.87 8.90
CA TRP A 347 8.39 8.69 9.23
C TRP A 347 8.41 7.67 8.11
N MET A 348 8.15 8.08 6.87
CA MET A 348 8.18 7.17 5.71
C MET A 348 9.55 6.52 5.51
N ALA A 349 10.63 7.28 5.63
CA ALA A 349 12.00 6.78 5.47
C ALA A 349 12.42 5.82 6.60
N ARG A 350 11.93 6.03 7.82
CA ARG A 350 12.35 5.23 8.99
C ARG A 350 11.40 4.09 9.29
N ARG A 351 10.09 4.31 9.15
CA ARG A 351 9.05 3.29 9.41
C ARG A 351 8.95 2.24 8.31
N ALA A 352 9.13 2.64 7.05
CA ALA A 352 9.11 1.75 5.89
C ALA A 352 10.48 1.09 5.70
N THR A 353 10.87 0.21 6.62
CA THR A 353 12.15 -0.52 6.57
C THR A 353 12.18 -1.53 5.44
N PHE A 354 13.39 -1.88 4.96
CA PHE A 354 13.56 -2.87 3.91
C PHE A 354 14.50 -4.03 4.32
N PRO A 355 14.44 -5.18 3.61
CA PRO A 355 15.18 -6.38 3.96
C PRO A 355 16.71 -6.20 3.88
N MET A 356 17.44 -6.85 4.78
CA MET A 356 18.92 -6.89 4.78
C MET A 356 19.48 -7.38 3.44
N ARG A 357 18.84 -8.38 2.80
CA ARG A 357 19.25 -8.86 1.47
C ARG A 357 19.33 -7.73 0.44
N ASN A 358 18.31 -6.89 0.36
CA ASN A 358 18.29 -5.76 -0.56
C ASN A 358 19.32 -4.69 -0.15
N ALA A 359 19.54 -4.49 1.16
CA ALA A 359 20.55 -3.55 1.65
C ALA A 359 21.96 -3.96 1.21
N LEU A 360 22.31 -5.23 1.30
CA LEU A 360 23.60 -5.76 0.84
C LEU A 360 23.76 -5.63 -0.68
N THR A 361 22.70 -5.80 -1.45
CA THR A 361 22.69 -5.56 -2.90
C THR A 361 23.00 -4.10 -3.21
N LEU A 362 22.32 -3.16 -2.56
CA LEU A 362 22.57 -1.72 -2.74
C LEU A 362 24.00 -1.33 -2.31
N GLN A 363 24.46 -1.90 -1.18
CA GLN A 363 25.82 -1.66 -0.68
C GLN A 363 26.89 -2.07 -1.71
N ALA A 364 26.75 -3.25 -2.31
CA ALA A 364 27.66 -3.71 -3.36
C ALA A 364 27.65 -2.74 -4.55
N LEU A 365 26.47 -2.37 -5.06
CA LEU A 365 26.35 -1.44 -6.18
C LEU A 365 26.92 -0.04 -5.89
N LEU A 366 26.76 0.47 -4.67
CA LEU A 366 27.36 1.74 -4.23
C LEU A 366 28.89 1.66 -4.17
N ARG A 367 29.43 0.52 -3.69
CA ARG A 367 30.88 0.30 -3.61
C ARG A 367 31.51 0.13 -4.98
N ASP A 368 30.82 -0.53 -5.91
CA ASP A 368 31.24 -0.73 -7.28
C ASP A 368 31.09 0.53 -8.16
N GLY A 369 30.52 1.62 -7.62
CA GLY A 369 30.28 2.85 -8.37
C GLY A 369 29.22 2.73 -9.46
N ARG A 370 28.33 1.72 -9.36
CA ARG A 370 27.23 1.51 -10.31
C ARG A 370 25.92 2.15 -9.84
N LEU A 371 25.74 2.30 -8.53
CA LEU A 371 24.61 3.01 -7.95
C LEU A 371 25.08 4.36 -7.40
N HIS A 372 24.35 5.42 -7.78
CA HIS A 372 24.57 6.78 -7.29
C HIS A 372 23.28 7.30 -6.68
N VAL A 373 23.34 7.80 -5.45
CA VAL A 373 22.19 8.37 -4.75
C VAL A 373 22.37 9.88 -4.61
N HIS A 374 21.42 10.64 -5.16
CA HIS A 374 21.49 12.10 -5.23
C HIS A 374 20.38 12.74 -4.42
N GLY A 375 20.71 13.76 -3.66
CA GLY A 375 19.76 14.67 -3.02
C GLY A 375 19.46 15.89 -3.87
N GLY A 376 18.47 16.69 -3.43
CA GLY A 376 18.21 17.99 -4.01
C GLY A 376 17.49 17.94 -5.36
N PHE A 377 16.65 16.94 -5.61
CA PHE A 377 15.77 16.89 -6.78
C PHE A 377 15.00 18.19 -6.97
N ARG A 378 14.95 18.71 -8.20
CA ARG A 378 14.22 19.93 -8.58
C ARG A 378 13.17 19.66 -9.64
N SER A 379 13.54 19.05 -10.76
CA SER A 379 12.65 18.76 -11.88
C SER A 379 13.19 17.64 -12.75
N ALA A 380 12.33 17.10 -13.61
CA ALA A 380 12.71 16.19 -14.69
C ALA A 380 12.06 16.66 -16.00
N GLY A 381 12.81 16.54 -17.09
CA GLY A 381 12.41 16.89 -18.44
C GLY A 381 12.95 15.89 -19.45
N TYR A 382 12.64 16.11 -20.73
CA TYR A 382 13.14 15.31 -21.84
C TYR A 382 13.80 16.22 -22.87
N ASP A 383 15.03 15.87 -23.24
CA ASP A 383 15.80 16.53 -24.30
C ASP A 383 15.60 15.76 -25.62
N ALA A 384 14.72 16.26 -26.46
CA ALA A 384 14.38 15.61 -27.73
C ALA A 384 15.56 15.61 -28.74
N ALA A 385 16.51 16.52 -28.59
CA ALA A 385 17.68 16.58 -29.48
C ALA A 385 18.65 15.43 -29.22
N HIS A 386 18.73 14.96 -27.98
CA HIS A 386 19.62 13.87 -27.58
C HIS A 386 18.87 12.56 -27.29
N GLY A 387 17.53 12.58 -27.22
CA GLY A 387 16.73 11.40 -26.90
C GLY A 387 16.86 10.96 -25.44
N GLU A 388 17.16 11.87 -24.51
CA GLU A 388 17.46 11.57 -23.12
C GLU A 388 16.58 12.35 -22.15
N PHE A 389 16.38 11.77 -20.97
CA PHE A 389 15.81 12.49 -19.82
C PHE A 389 16.88 13.29 -19.12
N ALA A 390 16.55 14.53 -18.77
CA ALA A 390 17.37 15.44 -17.99
C ALA A 390 16.74 15.66 -16.61
N VAL A 391 17.45 15.23 -15.55
CA VAL A 391 17.01 15.35 -14.16
C VAL A 391 17.84 16.40 -13.46
N GLN A 392 17.19 17.50 -13.05
CA GLN A 392 17.82 18.63 -12.37
C GLN A 392 17.92 18.36 -10.87
N THR A 393 19.11 18.52 -10.32
CA THR A 393 19.38 18.45 -8.88
C THR A 393 20.06 19.76 -8.41
N ARG A 394 20.28 19.87 -7.10
CA ARG A 394 21.09 20.98 -6.57
C ARG A 394 22.56 20.91 -6.99
N ALA A 395 23.07 19.70 -7.24
CA ALA A 395 24.47 19.47 -7.59
C ALA A 395 24.74 19.56 -9.10
N GLY A 396 23.71 19.58 -9.94
CA GLY A 396 23.83 19.62 -11.39
C GLY A 396 22.76 18.79 -12.08
N GLU A 397 22.92 18.63 -13.40
CA GLU A 397 22.02 17.86 -14.25
C GLU A 397 22.55 16.42 -14.43
N LEU A 398 21.63 15.45 -14.35
CA LEU A 398 21.86 14.05 -14.68
C LEU A 398 21.11 13.72 -15.96
N ARG A 399 21.72 12.91 -16.83
CA ARG A 399 21.15 12.48 -18.10
C ARG A 399 21.10 10.97 -18.21
N ALA A 400 20.02 10.42 -18.75
CA ALA A 400 19.88 9.01 -19.04
C ALA A 400 18.79 8.77 -20.10
N PRO A 401 18.92 7.71 -20.93
CA PRO A 401 17.89 7.31 -21.89
C PRO A 401 16.61 6.78 -21.23
N TRP A 402 16.69 6.38 -19.97
CA TRP A 402 15.58 5.79 -19.22
C TRP A 402 15.28 6.56 -17.93
N LEU A 403 14.00 6.78 -17.67
CA LEU A 403 13.54 7.43 -16.44
C LEU A 403 12.41 6.61 -15.79
N ILE A 404 12.63 6.20 -14.54
CA ILE A 404 11.65 5.45 -13.75
C ILE A 404 11.10 6.36 -12.65
N ASN A 405 9.78 6.53 -12.62
CA ASN A 405 9.11 7.22 -11.54
C ASN A 405 8.83 6.24 -10.39
N ALA A 406 9.59 6.35 -9.32
CA ALA A 406 9.43 5.60 -8.07
C ALA A 406 8.91 6.48 -6.90
N THR A 407 8.18 7.57 -7.21
CA THR A 407 7.67 8.51 -6.19
C THR A 407 6.38 8.06 -5.51
N SER A 408 5.83 6.92 -5.88
CA SER A 408 4.55 6.35 -5.42
C SER A 408 3.35 6.74 -6.29
N PHE A 409 2.20 6.15 -5.98
CA PHE A 409 0.91 6.44 -6.60
C PHE A 409 0.31 7.75 -6.09
N SER A 410 -0.72 8.25 -6.78
CA SER A 410 -1.46 9.45 -6.37
C SER A 410 -2.51 9.12 -5.30
N LEU A 411 -2.71 10.04 -4.38
CA LEU A 411 -3.85 10.10 -3.46
C LEU A 411 -4.74 11.32 -3.77
N ASP A 412 -4.43 12.05 -4.82
CA ASP A 412 -5.20 13.22 -5.23
C ASP A 412 -6.43 12.79 -6.05
N VAL A 413 -7.57 12.71 -5.37
CA VAL A 413 -8.85 12.37 -5.99
C VAL A 413 -9.46 13.54 -6.77
N GLY A 414 -8.99 14.77 -6.52
CA GLY A 414 -9.50 15.97 -7.19
C GLY A 414 -8.95 16.17 -8.60
N THR A 415 -7.76 15.64 -8.92
CA THR A 415 -7.11 15.83 -10.21
C THR A 415 -6.93 14.53 -11.01
N THR A 416 -7.41 13.41 -10.50
CA THR A 416 -7.28 12.11 -11.16
C THR A 416 -8.02 12.02 -12.48
N ALA A 417 -7.52 11.24 -13.43
CA ALA A 417 -8.21 10.87 -14.66
C ALA A 417 -9.09 9.60 -14.50
N ASP A 418 -9.16 8.99 -13.32
CA ASP A 418 -10.01 7.81 -13.07
C ASP A 418 -11.49 8.18 -13.19
N PRO A 419 -12.25 7.55 -14.10
CA PRO A 419 -13.64 7.95 -14.39
C PRO A 419 -14.56 7.84 -13.17
N LEU A 420 -14.43 6.77 -12.38
CA LEU A 420 -15.25 6.56 -11.19
C LEU A 420 -14.98 7.63 -10.12
N VAL A 421 -13.71 7.88 -9.84
CA VAL A 421 -13.31 8.85 -8.82
C VAL A 421 -13.75 10.26 -9.23
N ARG A 422 -13.58 10.63 -10.50
CA ARG A 422 -14.08 11.89 -11.06
C ARG A 422 -15.57 12.02 -10.93
N GLN A 423 -16.33 11.01 -11.39
CA GLN A 423 -17.80 11.05 -11.31
C GLN A 423 -18.27 11.28 -9.88
N LEU A 424 -17.71 10.57 -8.90
CA LEU A 424 -18.07 10.72 -7.49
C LEU A 424 -17.80 12.13 -6.95
N CYS A 425 -16.66 12.74 -7.34
CA CYS A 425 -16.29 14.09 -6.92
C CYS A 425 -17.07 15.17 -7.67
N ASP A 426 -17.15 15.08 -9.01
CA ASP A 426 -17.76 16.08 -9.87
C ASP A 426 -19.27 16.20 -9.62
N GLU A 427 -19.93 15.09 -9.28
CA GLU A 427 -21.36 15.06 -8.93
C GLU A 427 -21.64 15.29 -7.42
N GLY A 428 -20.60 15.55 -6.63
CA GLY A 428 -20.73 15.85 -5.20
C GLY A 428 -21.06 14.66 -4.30
N HIS A 429 -20.99 13.42 -4.81
CA HIS A 429 -21.20 12.21 -4.00
C HIS A 429 -20.05 11.89 -3.06
N ALA A 430 -18.86 12.41 -3.37
CA ALA A 430 -17.67 12.31 -2.52
C ALA A 430 -16.93 13.64 -2.49
N ARG A 431 -16.17 13.87 -1.43
CA ARG A 431 -15.21 14.96 -1.36
C ARG A 431 -13.81 14.45 -1.04
N ALA A 432 -12.81 15.23 -1.49
CA ALA A 432 -11.41 14.96 -1.20
C ALA A 432 -11.10 15.21 0.29
N HIS A 433 -10.33 14.31 0.90
CA HIS A 433 -9.74 14.57 2.20
C HIS A 433 -8.49 15.45 2.02
N ALA A 434 -8.29 16.43 2.93
CA ALA A 434 -7.17 17.39 2.85
C ALA A 434 -5.78 16.73 2.82
N LEU A 435 -5.65 15.51 3.36
CA LEU A 435 -4.39 14.76 3.43
C LEU A 435 -4.32 13.63 2.39
N GLY A 436 -5.23 13.59 1.43
CA GLY A 436 -5.30 12.66 0.30
C GLY A 436 -6.35 11.56 0.46
N GLY A 437 -6.81 11.05 -0.67
CA GLY A 437 -7.92 10.10 -0.74
C GLY A 437 -9.28 10.78 -0.53
N PHE A 438 -10.29 9.99 -0.27
CA PHE A 438 -11.64 10.46 0.06
C PHE A 438 -11.74 10.83 1.54
N ASP A 439 -12.59 11.82 1.85
CA ASP A 439 -13.03 12.11 3.20
C ASP A 439 -14.12 11.10 3.59
N LEU A 440 -13.84 10.36 4.66
CA LEU A 440 -14.71 9.27 5.12
C LEU A 440 -15.19 9.51 6.55
N ASP A 441 -16.34 8.95 6.85
CA ASP A 441 -16.75 8.76 8.21
C ASP A 441 -15.86 7.68 8.86
N PHE A 442 -15.20 8.02 9.96
CA PHE A 442 -14.18 7.15 10.57
C PHE A 442 -14.77 5.81 11.05
N ASP A 443 -15.95 5.82 11.63
CA ASP A 443 -16.53 4.64 12.24
C ASP A 443 -17.06 3.64 11.21
N THR A 444 -17.58 4.16 10.08
CA THR A 444 -18.26 3.33 9.07
C THR A 444 -17.42 3.11 7.81
N GLY A 445 -16.45 3.98 7.52
CA GLY A 445 -15.72 4.03 6.26
C GLY A 445 -16.55 4.55 5.08
N CYS A 446 -17.76 5.07 5.33
CA CYS A 446 -18.64 5.61 4.31
C CYS A 446 -18.11 6.96 3.78
N LEU A 447 -18.36 7.23 2.51
CA LEU A 447 -18.03 8.51 1.89
C LEU A 447 -18.73 9.67 2.61
N ARG A 448 -18.10 10.82 2.60
CA ARG A 448 -18.74 12.11 2.88
C ARG A 448 -18.94 12.85 1.57
N ASN A 449 -20.16 13.33 1.34
CA ASN A 449 -20.51 14.11 0.16
C ASN A 449 -19.91 15.53 0.22
N ALA A 450 -20.14 16.34 -0.82
CA ALA A 450 -19.63 17.70 -0.93
C ALA A 450 -20.02 18.59 0.27
N GLU A 451 -21.22 18.41 0.83
CA GLU A 451 -21.73 19.15 2.00
C GLU A 451 -21.24 18.55 3.34
N GLY A 452 -20.50 17.44 3.32
CA GLY A 452 -20.00 16.73 4.51
C GLY A 452 -20.96 15.72 5.10
N GLY A 453 -22.12 15.52 4.51
CA GLY A 453 -23.09 14.49 4.88
C GLY A 453 -22.54 13.09 4.57
N ARG A 454 -22.92 12.10 5.40
CA ARG A 454 -22.50 10.70 5.21
C ARG A 454 -23.35 10.04 4.12
N VAL A 455 -22.69 9.33 3.20
CA VAL A 455 -23.29 8.54 2.13
C VAL A 455 -23.32 7.07 2.54
N ASP A 456 -24.33 6.65 3.24
CA ASP A 456 -24.41 5.31 3.87
C ASP A 456 -24.33 4.14 2.88
N ALA A 457 -24.71 4.35 1.62
CA ALA A 457 -24.68 3.32 0.59
C ALA A 457 -23.28 2.96 0.11
N VAL A 458 -22.27 3.83 0.31
CA VAL A 458 -20.94 3.67 -0.30
C VAL A 458 -19.84 3.82 0.72
N SER A 459 -19.06 2.78 0.93
CA SER A 459 -17.86 2.78 1.79
C SER A 459 -16.58 2.54 0.99
N VAL A 460 -15.43 2.87 1.59
CA VAL A 460 -14.11 2.78 0.94
C VAL A 460 -13.14 1.98 1.79
N LEU A 461 -12.36 1.12 1.14
CA LEU A 461 -11.24 0.39 1.72
C LEU A 461 -9.99 0.54 0.84
N GLY A 462 -8.81 0.48 1.46
CA GLY A 462 -7.53 0.55 0.76
C GLY A 462 -6.99 1.96 0.60
N SER A 463 -6.20 2.20 -0.44
CA SER A 463 -5.35 3.40 -0.57
C SER A 463 -6.11 4.71 -0.53
N LEU A 464 -7.32 4.77 -1.09
CA LEU A 464 -8.12 6.00 -1.12
C LEU A 464 -8.77 6.36 0.22
N ALA A 465 -8.61 5.50 1.23
CA ALA A 465 -9.00 5.78 2.62
C ALA A 465 -7.86 6.37 3.47
N ALA A 466 -6.70 6.67 2.87
CA ALA A 466 -5.49 7.06 3.58
C ALA A 466 -5.61 8.36 4.40
N GLY A 467 -6.38 9.34 3.95
CA GLY A 467 -6.59 10.58 4.70
C GLY A 467 -7.25 10.33 6.06
N THR A 468 -8.22 9.43 6.10
CA THR A 468 -8.97 9.06 7.31
C THR A 468 -8.22 8.05 8.18
N TYR A 469 -7.58 7.02 7.60
CA TYR A 469 -7.00 5.89 8.34
C TYR A 469 -5.47 5.82 8.31
N PHE A 470 -4.80 6.74 7.60
CA PHE A 470 -3.35 6.94 7.51
C PHE A 470 -2.57 5.81 6.84
N TRP A 471 -2.43 4.60 7.42
CA TRP A 471 -1.49 3.56 6.98
C TRP A 471 -2.13 2.49 6.08
N THR A 472 -2.99 2.87 5.15
CA THR A 472 -3.78 1.98 4.28
C THR A 472 -2.98 1.34 3.14
N THR A 473 -1.65 1.46 3.14
CA THR A 473 -0.74 0.66 2.33
C THR A 473 -0.32 -0.64 3.01
N SER A 474 -0.61 -0.81 4.30
CA SER A 474 -0.35 -2.05 5.05
C SER A 474 -1.48 -3.04 4.88
N MET A 475 -1.15 -4.28 4.49
CA MET A 475 -2.16 -5.36 4.41
C MET A 475 -2.77 -5.68 5.77
N GLU A 476 -1.97 -5.64 6.84
CA GLU A 476 -2.42 -5.85 8.22
C GLU A 476 -3.50 -4.83 8.64
N VAL A 477 -3.29 -3.54 8.34
CA VAL A 477 -4.26 -2.48 8.61
C VAL A 477 -5.51 -2.65 7.74
N ASN A 478 -5.32 -2.93 6.45
CA ASN A 478 -6.45 -3.14 5.54
C ASN A 478 -7.29 -4.37 5.92
N ALA A 479 -6.67 -5.47 6.37
CA ALA A 479 -7.39 -6.66 6.82
C ALA A 479 -8.26 -6.36 8.05
N ARG A 480 -7.76 -5.54 8.99
CA ARG A 480 -8.51 -5.10 10.17
C ARG A 480 -9.67 -4.16 9.80
N LEU A 481 -9.41 -3.18 8.93
CA LEU A 481 -10.47 -2.28 8.44
C LEU A 481 -11.55 -3.07 7.67
N ALA A 482 -11.13 -4.01 6.83
CA ALA A 482 -12.03 -4.90 6.09
C ALA A 482 -12.88 -5.76 7.04
N GLN A 483 -12.29 -6.32 8.11
CA GLN A 483 -13.03 -7.08 9.12
C GLN A 483 -14.08 -6.20 9.83
N GLY A 484 -13.70 -4.98 10.24
CA GLY A 484 -14.63 -4.06 10.90
C GLY A 484 -15.80 -3.66 10.01
N GLN A 485 -15.55 -3.35 8.73
CA GLN A 485 -16.62 -3.05 7.77
C GLN A 485 -17.48 -4.29 7.46
N ALA A 486 -16.87 -5.47 7.31
CA ALA A 486 -17.56 -6.71 7.05
C ALA A 486 -18.51 -7.09 8.21
N ALA A 487 -18.04 -6.97 9.45
CA ALA A 487 -18.87 -7.25 10.64
C ALA A 487 -20.08 -6.32 10.73
N ARG A 488 -19.87 -5.01 10.57
CA ARG A 488 -20.97 -4.03 10.57
C ARG A 488 -21.98 -4.30 9.46
N LEU A 489 -21.49 -4.60 8.25
CA LEU A 489 -22.37 -4.90 7.13
C LEU A 489 -23.18 -6.19 7.38
N ALA A 490 -22.57 -7.23 7.94
CA ALA A 490 -23.25 -8.45 8.30
C ALA A 490 -24.34 -8.21 9.35
N GLU A 491 -24.13 -7.32 10.33
CA GLU A 491 -25.13 -6.92 11.30
C GLU A 491 -26.32 -6.18 10.64
N GLN A 492 -26.03 -5.23 9.74
CA GLN A 492 -27.06 -4.50 8.99
C GLN A 492 -27.92 -5.42 8.12
N LEU A 493 -27.28 -6.39 7.44
CA LEU A 493 -27.98 -7.36 6.58
C LEU A 493 -28.87 -8.30 7.41
N ARG A 494 -28.44 -8.68 8.62
CA ARG A 494 -29.28 -9.46 9.56
C ARG A 494 -30.52 -8.67 10.02
N ALA A 495 -30.34 -7.39 10.36
CA ALA A 495 -31.44 -6.53 10.79
C ALA A 495 -32.48 -6.27 9.68
N GLY A 496 -32.02 -6.12 8.43
CA GLY A 496 -32.88 -5.90 7.27
C GLY A 496 -33.61 -7.14 6.74
N VAL A 497 -33.14 -8.34 7.08
CA VAL A 497 -33.84 -9.62 6.77
C VAL A 497 -34.94 -9.91 7.78
N SER A 498 -34.92 -9.24 8.95
CA SER A 498 -35.93 -9.42 10.03
C SER A 498 -37.09 -8.41 9.94
N ALA A 499 -37.09 -7.51 8.95
CA ALA A 499 -38.15 -6.52 8.69
C ALA A 499 -38.79 -6.77 7.31
#